data_0a66c91bc76f0013a99838a31f9a0271
#
_entry.id   0a66c91bc76f0013a99838a31f9a0271
#
_cell.length_a   1.000
_cell.length_b   1.000
_cell.length_c   1.000
_cell.angle_alpha   90.00
_cell.angle_beta   90.00
_cell.angle_gamma   90.00
#
_symmetry.space_group_name_H-M   'P 1'
#
loop_
_entity.id
_entity.type
_entity.pdbx_description
1 polymer ?
#
loop_
_entity_poly.entity_id
_entity_poly.type
_entity_poly.pdbx_seq_one_letter_code
_entity_poly.pdbx_strand_id
1 'polypeptide(L)' 'MTHQQEPKEHQLLRDCIAGDRKAQQELYNLYAPLVYAICLRYMGNSDDAKDMLQDTMVKFFQKAGEFRFQG' A
#
# COMPACT_ATOMS: atom_id res chain seq x y z
N MET A 1 2.73 26.81 10.58
CA MET A 1 2.59 26.30 10.47
C MET A 1 2.42 25.42 10.54
N THR A 2 1.96 25.13 10.64
CA THR A 2 1.74 24.22 10.89
C THR A 2 2.00 23.27 10.27
N HIS A 3 2.37 23.12 9.77
CA HIS A 3 2.71 22.22 9.21
C HIS A 3 3.28 21.24 9.73
N GLN A 4 3.19 21.10 10.55
CA GLN A 4 3.89 20.18 11.33
C GLN A 4 3.27 18.86 11.42
N GLN A 5 1.98 18.73 11.17
CA GLN A 5 1.33 17.44 11.21
C GLN A 5 1.55 16.72 9.90
N GLU A 6 2.04 15.51 9.99
CA GLU A 6 2.19 14.69 8.81
C GLU A 6 0.85 14.20 8.32
N PRO A 7 0.70 14.03 7.00
CA PRO A 7 -0.48 13.34 6.49
C PRO A 7 -0.57 11.96 7.10
N LYS A 8 -1.81 11.51 7.28
CA LYS A 8 -2.04 10.20 7.86
C LYS A 8 -1.36 9.10 7.07
N GLU A 9 -1.29 9.25 5.74
CA GLU A 9 -0.62 8.27 4.90
C GLU A 9 0.84 8.11 5.26
N HIS A 10 1.52 9.20 5.60
CA HIS A 10 2.93 9.11 5.96
C HIS A 10 3.12 8.35 7.26
N GLN A 11 2.25 8.58 8.22
CA GLN A 11 2.32 7.86 9.48
C GLN A 11 2.03 6.38 9.28
N LEU A 12 1.00 6.07 8.50
CA LEU A 12 0.67 4.68 8.19
C LEU A 12 1.81 3.97 7.48
N LEU A 13 2.47 4.67 6.58
CA LEU A 13 3.60 4.08 5.86
C LEU A 13 4.74 3.77 6.81
N ARG A 14 5.08 4.69 7.71
CA ARG A 14 6.13 4.44 8.68
C ARG A 14 5.79 3.27 9.59
N ASP A 15 4.54 3.20 10.05
CA ASP A 15 4.11 2.10 10.89
C ASP A 15 4.13 0.79 10.13
N CYS A 16 3.75 0.82 8.86
CA CYS A 16 3.79 -0.35 8.00
C CYS A 16 5.22 -0.87 7.83
N ILE A 17 6.16 0.05 7.61
CA ILE A 17 7.58 -0.31 7.48
C ILE A 17 8.09 -0.92 8.79
N ALA A 18 7.60 -0.41 9.92
CA ALA A 18 7.98 -0.94 11.21
C ALA A 18 7.37 -2.32 11.51
N GLY A 19 6.46 -2.79 10.68
CA GLY A 19 5.87 -4.11 10.83
C GLY A 19 4.52 -4.15 11.49
N ASP A 20 3.87 -3.00 11.64
CA ASP A 20 2.55 -2.91 12.26
C ASP A 20 1.49 -3.46 11.30
N ARG A 21 0.85 -4.56 11.68
CA ARG A 21 -0.15 -5.20 10.83
C ARG A 21 -1.38 -4.33 10.63
N LYS A 22 -1.74 -3.57 11.66
CA LYS A 22 -2.91 -2.70 11.58
C LYS A 22 -2.67 -1.61 10.56
N ALA A 23 -1.47 -1.05 10.55
CA ALA A 23 -1.11 -0.03 9.55
C ALA A 23 -1.11 -0.62 8.16
N GLN A 24 -0.64 -1.87 8.00
CA GLN A 24 -0.67 -2.55 6.71
C GLN A 24 -2.10 -2.69 6.20
N GLN A 25 -3.01 -3.09 7.09
CA GLN A 25 -4.40 -3.26 6.71
C GLN A 25 -5.02 -1.94 6.31
N GLU A 26 -4.73 -0.88 7.05
CA GLU A 26 -5.27 0.45 6.74
C GLU A 26 -4.73 0.96 5.41
N LEU A 27 -3.44 0.78 5.15
CA LEU A 27 -2.87 1.16 3.87
C LEU A 27 -3.50 0.40 2.73
N TYR A 28 -3.68 -0.91 2.91
CA TYR A 28 -4.34 -1.71 1.89
C TYR A 28 -5.73 -1.17 1.60
N ASN A 29 -6.52 -0.93 2.66
CA ASN A 29 -7.88 -0.45 2.48
C ASN A 29 -7.92 0.93 1.80
N LEU A 30 -6.91 1.75 2.07
CA LEU A 30 -6.84 3.09 1.51
C LEU A 30 -6.49 3.07 0.03
N TYR A 31 -5.54 2.24 -0.36
CA TYR A 31 -4.99 2.30 -1.71
C TYR A 31 -5.51 1.22 -2.66
N ALA A 32 -6.03 0.12 -2.13
CA ALA A 32 -6.50 -0.96 -2.99
C ALA A 32 -7.53 -0.51 -4.02
N PRO A 33 -8.52 0.34 -3.67
CA PRO A 33 -9.48 0.79 -4.70
C PRO A 33 -8.82 1.56 -5.82
N LEU A 34 -7.84 2.40 -5.49
CA LEU A 34 -7.13 3.18 -6.50
C LEU A 34 -6.29 2.29 -7.40
N VAL A 35 -5.54 1.38 -6.78
CA VAL A 35 -4.69 0.45 -7.52
C VAL A 35 -5.56 -0.46 -8.37
N TYR A 36 -6.69 -0.92 -7.83
CA TYR A 36 -7.60 -1.78 -8.59
C TYR A 36 -8.12 -1.06 -9.84
N ALA A 37 -8.48 0.21 -9.71
CA ALA A 37 -8.96 0.98 -10.85
C ALA A 37 -7.91 1.04 -11.96
N ILE A 38 -6.65 1.25 -11.58
CA ILE A 38 -5.56 1.28 -12.54
C ILE A 38 -5.37 -0.09 -13.18
N CYS A 39 -5.38 -1.15 -12.37
CA CYS A 39 -5.23 -2.51 -12.88
C CYS A 39 -6.35 -2.87 -13.84
N LEU A 40 -7.56 -2.45 -13.52
CA LEU A 40 -8.71 -2.73 -14.37
C LEU A 40 -8.57 -2.09 -15.75
N ARG A 41 -8.02 -0.88 -15.78
CA ARG A 41 -7.78 -0.20 -17.05
C ARG A 41 -6.75 -0.92 -17.91
N TYR A 42 -5.72 -1.47 -17.26
CA TYR A 42 -4.68 -2.19 -17.99
C TYR A 42 -5.15 -3.55 -18.45
N MET A 43 -5.83 -4.28 -17.58
CA MET A 43 -6.15 -5.68 -17.86
C MET A 43 -7.44 -5.85 -18.65
N GLY A 44 -8.38 -4.90 -18.53
CA GLY A 44 -9.62 -4.95 -19.26
C GLY A 44 -10.67 -5.91 -18.71
N ASN A 45 -10.36 -6.63 -17.63
CA ASN A 45 -11.35 -7.49 -16.99
C ASN A 45 -11.05 -7.58 -15.49
N SER A 46 -12.08 -7.89 -14.72
CA SER A 46 -11.97 -7.82 -13.26
C SER A 46 -11.14 -8.94 -12.65
N ASP A 47 -11.17 -10.12 -13.24
CA ASP A 47 -10.43 -11.26 -12.68
C ASP A 47 -8.93 -11.02 -12.75
N ASP A 48 -8.43 -10.61 -13.91
CA ASP A 48 -7.02 -10.32 -14.07
C ASP A 48 -6.62 -9.09 -13.26
N ALA A 49 -7.51 -8.09 -13.16
CA ALA A 49 -7.24 -6.90 -12.38
C ALA A 49 -7.07 -7.25 -10.90
N LYS A 50 -7.88 -8.16 -10.38
CA LYS A 50 -7.76 -8.60 -8.99
C LYS A 50 -6.43 -9.30 -8.74
N ASP A 51 -6.01 -10.14 -9.67
CA ASP A 51 -4.73 -10.83 -9.55
C ASP A 51 -3.58 -9.83 -9.56
N MET A 52 -3.66 -8.84 -10.45
CA MET A 52 -2.63 -7.81 -10.52
C MET A 52 -2.60 -6.97 -9.26
N LEU A 53 -3.77 -6.65 -8.70
CA LEU A 53 -3.85 -5.91 -7.45
C LEU A 53 -3.16 -6.67 -6.33
N GLN A 54 -3.47 -7.95 -6.18
CA GLN A 54 -2.86 -8.77 -5.14
C GLN A 54 -1.35 -8.78 -5.28
N ASP A 55 -0.86 -9.03 -6.49
CA ASP A 55 0.57 -9.09 -6.74
C ASP A 55 1.24 -7.76 -6.42
N THR A 56 0.62 -6.66 -6.83
CA THR A 56 1.17 -5.32 -6.60
C THR A 56 1.25 -5.03 -5.10
N MET A 57 0.20 -5.34 -4.35
CA MET A 57 0.18 -5.05 -2.93
C MET A 57 1.16 -5.93 -2.16
N VAL A 58 1.28 -7.20 -2.56
CA VAL A 58 2.27 -8.09 -1.93
C VAL A 58 3.67 -7.53 -2.13
N LYS A 59 3.99 -7.11 -3.34
CA LYS A 59 5.31 -6.55 -3.63
C LYS A 59 5.56 -5.28 -2.85
N PHE A 60 4.53 -4.44 -2.73
CA PHE A 60 4.67 -3.22 -1.95
C PHE A 60 5.02 -3.52 -0.49
N PHE A 61 4.32 -4.47 0.13
CA PHE A 61 4.57 -4.78 1.53
C PHE A 61 5.91 -5.49 1.71
N GLN A 62 6.34 -6.28 0.73
CA GLN A 62 7.67 -6.89 0.78
C GLN A 62 8.75 -5.81 0.75
N LYS A 63 8.59 -4.81 -0.10
CA LYS A 63 9.55 -3.71 -0.16
C LYS A 63 9.56 -2.93 1.14
N ALA A 64 8.40 -2.70 1.72
CA ALA A 64 8.33 -1.99 3.01
C ALA A 64 9.10 -2.76 4.08
N GLY A 65 8.98 -4.09 4.07
CA GLY A 65 9.73 -4.92 5.00
C GLY A 65 11.24 -4.81 4.81
N GLU A 66 11.68 -4.71 3.56
CA GLU A 66 13.10 -4.55 3.26
C GLU A 66 13.66 -3.25 3.84
N PHE A 67 12.89 -2.17 3.74
CA PHE A 67 13.31 -0.91 4.32
C PHE A 67 13.54 -1.02 5.82
N ARG A 68 12.71 -1.81 6.50
CA ARG A 68 12.85 -1.99 7.93
C ARG A 68 14.20 -2.58 8.30
N PHE A 69 14.68 -3.50 7.49
CA PHE A 69 15.95 -4.17 7.78
C PHE A 69 17.16 -3.38 7.30
N GLN A 70 16.94 -2.42 6.41
CA GLN A 70 18.04 -1.58 5.95
C GLN A 70 18.24 -0.37 6.84
N GLY A 71 17.19 0.03 7.53
CA GLY A 71 17.21 1.22 8.34
C GLY A 71 18.11 1.10 9.51
#